data_0c7f69b532c4b0d7e3d02d2ad97bb6e2
#
_entry.id   0c7f69b532c4b0d7e3d02d2ad97bb6e2
#
_cell.length_a   1.000
_cell.length_b   1.000
_cell.length_c   1.000
_cell.angle_alpha   90.00
_cell.angle_beta   90.00
_cell.angle_gamma   90.00
#
_symmetry.space_group_name_H-M   'P 1'
#
loop_
_entity.id
_entity.type
_entity.pdbx_description
1 polymer ?
#
loop_
_entity_poly.entity_id
_entity_poly.type
_entity_poly.pdbx_seq_one_letter_code
_entity_poly.pdbx_strand_id
1 'polypeptide(L)'
;DEPSFTQPLMYKKIRSHPSTVKIYGEKLISNGLLSNDELNQKIKSFKDLLDDQFKNAKDYKPKIEWFEGTWSSYKPERGKDKRGITGSDINTLKNISEKINSISNDKNVHKTILKIFNNRKKVVDQGYGIDWATAEALAFGSLLKEGYPVRLVGQDSGRGTFSQRHSILRNQIDNSRYIPLNNISENQKKFEIVDSFLSELAVLGFEYGYSLVEPNTLTLWEAQFGDFANGAQVIIDQFISSGERKWQRASGLVMLLPHGYEGQGPEHSSARLERFLQLCANDNLQVMNCTTPANYFHALRRQIHRDFRKPLIIMTPKSLLRNKYCVSN
;
A
#
# COMPACT_ATOMS: atom_id res chain seq x y z
N ASP A 1 4.71 14.23 34.77
CA ASP A 1 3.61 15.17 35.09
C ASP A 1 2.56 14.47 35.95
N GLU A 2 2.00 15.18 36.90
CA GLU A 2 0.94 14.67 37.78
C GLU A 2 -0.41 15.24 37.31
N PRO A 3 -1.25 14.43 36.66
CA PRO A 3 -2.48 14.93 36.04
C PRO A 3 -3.54 15.38 37.05
N SER A 4 -3.43 14.98 38.33
CA SER A 4 -4.37 15.47 39.38
C SER A 4 -4.18 16.96 39.68
N PHE A 5 -3.12 17.62 39.20
CA PHE A 5 -2.96 19.07 39.34
C PHE A 5 -4.04 19.85 38.59
N THR A 6 -4.49 19.34 37.46
CA THR A 6 -5.51 20.00 36.60
C THR A 6 -6.86 19.28 36.61
N GLN A 7 -6.90 17.96 36.86
CA GLN A 7 -8.12 17.12 36.89
C GLN A 7 -8.23 16.30 38.17
N PRO A 8 -8.32 16.92 39.38
CA PRO A 8 -8.25 16.18 40.63
C PRO A 8 -9.43 15.23 40.87
N LEU A 9 -10.65 15.63 40.50
CA LEU A 9 -11.83 14.80 40.66
C LEU A 9 -11.83 13.59 39.72
N MET A 10 -11.44 13.80 38.45
CA MET A 10 -11.32 12.74 37.46
C MET A 10 -10.32 11.69 37.92
N TYR A 11 -9.12 12.10 38.32
CA TYR A 11 -8.08 11.18 38.73
C TYR A 11 -8.34 10.50 40.05
N LYS A 12 -9.07 11.14 40.95
CA LYS A 12 -9.61 10.47 42.14
C LYS A 12 -10.52 9.30 41.75
N LYS A 13 -11.42 9.52 40.79
CA LYS A 13 -12.30 8.46 40.26
C LYS A 13 -11.52 7.36 39.55
N ILE A 14 -10.56 7.71 38.69
CA ILE A 14 -9.72 6.76 37.95
C ILE A 14 -8.93 5.88 38.94
N ARG A 15 -8.30 6.47 39.96
CA ARG A 15 -7.51 5.72 40.96
C ARG A 15 -8.37 4.78 41.83
N SER A 16 -9.65 5.08 41.99
CA SER A 16 -10.59 4.21 42.72
C SER A 16 -11.23 3.14 41.83
N HIS A 17 -11.07 3.24 40.51
CA HIS A 17 -11.65 2.27 39.58
C HIS A 17 -10.86 0.95 39.62
N PRO A 18 -11.52 -0.22 39.69
CA PRO A 18 -10.81 -1.50 39.60
C PRO A 18 -10.07 -1.65 38.31
N SER A 19 -8.90 -2.25 38.36
CA SER A 19 -8.08 -2.52 37.12
C SER A 19 -8.79 -3.48 36.17
N THR A 20 -8.47 -3.41 34.89
CA THR A 20 -9.00 -4.32 33.86
C THR A 20 -8.74 -5.79 34.22
N VAL A 21 -7.57 -6.09 34.77
CA VAL A 21 -7.21 -7.44 35.24
C VAL A 21 -8.18 -7.92 36.33
N LYS A 22 -8.50 -7.05 37.29
CA LYS A 22 -9.45 -7.39 38.38
C LYS A 22 -10.85 -7.64 37.80
N ILE A 23 -11.38 -6.71 37.01
CA ILE A 23 -12.72 -6.83 36.39
C ILE A 23 -12.85 -8.10 35.54
N TYR A 24 -11.86 -8.36 34.71
CA TYR A 24 -11.85 -9.50 33.79
C TYR A 24 -11.67 -10.82 34.57
N GLY A 25 -10.76 -10.83 35.55
CA GLY A 25 -10.55 -11.99 36.41
C GLY A 25 -11.81 -12.38 37.19
N GLU A 26 -12.49 -11.43 37.80
CA GLU A 26 -13.80 -11.65 38.51
C GLU A 26 -14.86 -12.22 37.53
N LYS A 27 -14.89 -11.71 36.28
CA LYS A 27 -15.80 -12.25 35.26
C LYS A 27 -15.48 -13.70 34.89
N LEU A 28 -14.21 -14.06 34.73
CA LEU A 28 -13.80 -15.42 34.43
C LEU A 28 -14.13 -16.39 35.59
N ILE A 29 -13.95 -15.93 36.82
CA ILE A 29 -14.28 -16.71 38.01
C ILE A 29 -15.80 -16.93 38.09
N SER A 30 -16.61 -15.87 37.90
CA SER A 30 -18.08 -15.98 37.94
C SER A 30 -18.64 -16.90 36.86
N ASN A 31 -17.92 -17.06 35.74
CA ASN A 31 -18.25 -17.95 34.62
C ASN A 31 -17.73 -19.39 34.84
N GLY A 32 -17.04 -19.68 35.94
CA GLY A 32 -16.45 -21.00 36.22
C GLY A 32 -15.26 -21.38 35.34
N LEU A 33 -14.65 -20.40 34.65
CA LEU A 33 -13.52 -20.62 33.73
C LEU A 33 -12.18 -20.52 34.42
N LEU A 34 -12.12 -19.95 35.64
CA LEU A 34 -10.93 -19.73 36.43
C LEU A 34 -11.28 -19.77 37.89
N SER A 35 -10.40 -20.29 38.75
CA SER A 35 -10.48 -20.16 40.21
C SER A 35 -9.73 -18.92 40.71
N ASN A 36 -10.00 -18.50 41.92
CA ASN A 36 -9.24 -17.40 42.59
C ASN A 36 -7.75 -17.73 42.68
N ASP A 37 -7.43 -18.99 43.01
CA ASP A 37 -6.01 -19.41 43.16
C ASP A 37 -5.27 -19.39 41.82
N GLU A 38 -5.90 -19.86 40.75
CA GLU A 38 -5.32 -19.80 39.40
C GLU A 38 -5.12 -18.35 38.95
N LEU A 39 -6.05 -17.43 39.21
CA LEU A 39 -5.89 -16.02 38.91
C LEU A 39 -4.71 -15.41 39.66
N ASN A 40 -4.61 -15.68 40.97
CA ASN A 40 -3.53 -15.18 41.81
C ASN A 40 -2.17 -15.75 41.35
N GLN A 41 -2.12 -17.02 40.99
CA GLN A 41 -0.92 -17.66 40.47
C GLN A 41 -0.47 -17.04 39.15
N LYS A 42 -1.40 -16.77 38.22
CA LYS A 42 -1.10 -16.10 36.94
C LYS A 42 -0.54 -14.68 37.19
N ILE A 43 -1.16 -13.92 38.09
CA ILE A 43 -0.69 -12.57 38.44
C ILE A 43 0.70 -12.63 39.06
N LYS A 44 0.95 -13.59 39.96
CA LYS A 44 2.27 -13.79 40.58
C LYS A 44 3.32 -14.16 39.53
N SER A 45 3.07 -15.17 38.69
CA SER A 45 4.00 -15.59 37.65
C SER A 45 4.38 -14.45 36.72
N PHE A 46 3.43 -13.57 36.38
CA PHE A 46 3.72 -12.41 35.53
C PHE A 46 4.59 -11.37 36.25
N LYS A 47 4.34 -11.14 37.54
CA LYS A 47 5.20 -10.26 38.37
C LYS A 47 6.62 -10.81 38.48
N ASP A 48 6.74 -12.10 38.76
CA ASP A 48 8.04 -12.77 38.85
C ASP A 48 8.83 -12.65 37.53
N LEU A 49 8.13 -12.81 36.37
CA LEU A 49 8.70 -12.56 35.05
C LEU A 49 9.21 -11.13 34.90
N LEU A 50 8.41 -10.13 35.30
CA LEU A 50 8.81 -8.72 35.21
C LEU A 50 10.02 -8.42 36.11
N ASP A 51 10.06 -8.97 37.33
CA ASP A 51 11.18 -8.81 38.26
C ASP A 51 12.47 -9.43 37.70
N ASP A 52 12.37 -10.57 37.05
CA ASP A 52 13.52 -11.19 36.40
C ASP A 52 14.00 -10.40 35.19
N GLN A 53 13.07 -9.91 34.35
CA GLN A 53 13.46 -9.03 33.23
C GLN A 53 14.07 -7.71 33.72
N PHE A 54 13.55 -7.14 34.83
CA PHE A 54 14.13 -5.94 35.42
C PHE A 54 15.58 -6.16 35.93
N LYS A 55 15.84 -7.31 36.57
CA LYS A 55 17.22 -7.67 36.95
C LYS A 55 18.13 -7.80 35.74
N ASN A 56 17.66 -8.49 34.69
CA ASN A 56 18.40 -8.72 33.46
C ASN A 56 18.63 -7.43 32.63
N ALA A 57 17.79 -6.40 32.84
CA ALA A 57 17.90 -5.13 32.12
C ALA A 57 19.23 -4.40 32.33
N LYS A 58 19.94 -4.66 33.46
CA LYS A 58 21.25 -4.07 33.72
C LYS A 58 22.31 -4.52 32.72
N ASP A 59 22.20 -5.74 32.21
CA ASP A 59 23.17 -6.34 31.29
C ASP A 59 22.67 -6.25 29.82
N TYR A 60 21.49 -5.67 29.62
CA TYR A 60 20.91 -5.53 28.29
C TYR A 60 21.71 -4.57 27.42
N LYS A 61 22.21 -5.08 26.31
CA LYS A 61 22.86 -4.29 25.27
C LYS A 61 21.87 -4.13 24.13
N PRO A 62 21.45 -2.88 23.79
CA PRO A 62 20.55 -2.66 22.67
C PRO A 62 21.12 -3.24 21.38
N LYS A 63 20.36 -4.06 20.70
CA LYS A 63 20.66 -4.50 19.33
C LYS A 63 20.08 -3.49 18.36
N ILE A 64 20.79 -3.27 17.27
CA ILE A 64 20.25 -2.49 16.16
C ILE A 64 19.33 -3.40 15.37
N GLU A 65 18.03 -3.35 15.66
CA GLU A 65 16.99 -4.21 15.03
C GLU A 65 16.32 -3.53 13.82
N TRP A 66 17.06 -2.71 13.10
CA TRP A 66 16.50 -1.88 12.04
C TRP A 66 15.97 -2.71 10.85
N PHE A 67 16.68 -3.76 10.48
CA PHE A 67 16.31 -4.66 9.38
C PHE A 67 16.27 -6.12 9.89
N GLU A 68 15.27 -6.44 10.70
CA GLU A 68 15.01 -7.81 11.18
C GLU A 68 13.68 -8.35 10.66
N GLY A 69 13.43 -9.65 10.81
CA GLY A 69 12.21 -10.31 10.38
C GLY A 69 11.97 -10.18 8.88
N THR A 70 10.82 -9.66 8.46
CA THR A 70 10.46 -9.45 7.05
C THR A 70 11.36 -8.44 6.34
N TRP A 71 12.11 -7.61 7.08
CA TRP A 71 13.04 -6.62 6.56
C TRP A 71 14.48 -7.14 6.41
N SER A 72 14.78 -8.38 6.81
CA SER A 72 16.16 -8.92 6.85
C SER A 72 16.88 -8.97 5.51
N SER A 73 16.12 -9.02 4.39
CA SER A 73 16.67 -8.98 3.03
C SER A 73 16.93 -7.57 2.49
N TYR A 74 16.55 -6.53 3.24
CA TYR A 74 16.69 -5.14 2.82
C TYR A 74 17.87 -4.46 3.49
N LYS A 75 18.32 -3.38 2.88
CA LYS A 75 19.46 -2.58 3.34
C LYS A 75 19.10 -1.10 3.31
N PRO A 76 19.78 -0.26 4.12
CA PRO A 76 19.74 1.18 3.89
C PRO A 76 20.26 1.49 2.49
N GLU A 77 19.65 2.48 1.84
CA GLU A 77 20.14 2.94 0.55
C GLU A 77 21.60 3.38 0.63
N ARG A 78 22.49 2.72 -0.14
CA ARG A 78 23.91 3.03 -0.21
C ARG A 78 24.40 2.89 -1.65
N GLY A 79 25.32 3.76 -2.06
CA GLY A 79 25.97 3.69 -3.35
C GLY A 79 25.30 4.53 -4.44
N LYS A 80 25.86 4.43 -5.67
CA LYS A 80 25.46 5.27 -6.81
C LYS A 80 24.43 4.61 -7.72
N ASP A 81 24.34 3.28 -7.74
CA ASP A 81 23.38 2.58 -8.58
C ASP A 81 22.07 2.35 -7.83
N LYS A 82 21.10 3.21 -8.15
CA LYS A 82 19.74 3.19 -7.61
C LYS A 82 18.69 2.67 -8.61
N ARG A 83 19.14 2.14 -9.76
CA ARG A 83 18.21 1.84 -10.87
C ARG A 83 17.51 0.50 -10.72
N GLY A 84 18.24 -0.55 -10.42
CA GLY A 84 17.72 -1.93 -10.41
C GLY A 84 17.44 -2.46 -11.81
N ILE A 85 17.27 -3.77 -11.92
CA ILE A 85 16.87 -4.45 -13.17
C ILE A 85 15.35 -4.60 -13.15
N THR A 86 14.66 -3.96 -14.08
CA THR A 86 13.19 -3.87 -14.12
C THR A 86 12.58 -4.42 -15.42
N GLY A 87 13.40 -4.93 -16.33
CA GLY A 87 12.94 -5.60 -17.54
C GLY A 87 12.19 -6.89 -17.22
N SER A 88 11.31 -7.29 -18.13
CA SER A 88 10.64 -8.59 -18.13
C SER A 88 10.69 -9.18 -19.51
N ASP A 89 10.77 -10.50 -19.60
CA ASP A 89 10.77 -11.19 -20.88
C ASP A 89 9.49 -10.94 -21.67
N ILE A 90 9.60 -10.73 -22.97
CA ILE A 90 8.48 -10.40 -23.85
C ILE A 90 7.42 -11.53 -23.89
N ASN A 91 7.85 -12.79 -23.87
CA ASN A 91 6.92 -13.92 -23.87
C ASN A 91 6.15 -14.00 -22.56
N THR A 92 6.80 -13.63 -21.45
CA THR A 92 6.14 -13.51 -20.15
C THR A 92 5.07 -12.42 -20.19
N LEU A 93 5.36 -11.24 -20.73
CA LEU A 93 4.38 -10.14 -20.85
C LEU A 93 3.22 -10.51 -21.78
N LYS A 94 3.47 -11.16 -22.91
CA LYS A 94 2.42 -11.66 -23.82
C LYS A 94 1.55 -12.72 -23.13
N ASN A 95 2.15 -13.65 -22.40
CA ASN A 95 1.40 -14.65 -21.63
C ASN A 95 0.50 -14.02 -20.57
N ILE A 96 1.02 -13.03 -19.82
CA ILE A 96 0.22 -12.27 -18.85
C ILE A 96 -0.95 -11.59 -19.57
N SER A 97 -0.67 -10.87 -20.65
CA SER A 97 -1.71 -10.19 -21.44
C SER A 97 -2.78 -11.16 -21.95
N GLU A 98 -2.39 -12.31 -22.47
CA GLU A 98 -3.33 -13.36 -22.88
C GLU A 98 -4.25 -13.76 -21.75
N LYS A 99 -3.68 -14.05 -20.57
CA LYS A 99 -4.44 -14.54 -19.42
C LYS A 99 -5.40 -13.49 -18.84
N ILE A 100 -4.95 -12.24 -18.69
CA ILE A 100 -5.79 -11.20 -18.09
C ILE A 100 -6.81 -10.59 -19.04
N ASN A 101 -6.60 -10.66 -20.35
CA ASN A 101 -7.48 -10.05 -21.35
C ASN A 101 -8.39 -11.04 -22.07
N SER A 102 -8.17 -12.34 -21.97
CA SER A 102 -9.07 -13.36 -22.51
C SER A 102 -10.17 -13.69 -21.50
N ILE A 103 -11.21 -12.86 -21.49
CA ILE A 103 -12.33 -13.01 -20.56
C ILE A 103 -13.34 -14.00 -21.12
N SER A 104 -13.62 -15.05 -20.38
CA SER A 104 -14.56 -16.11 -20.75
C SER A 104 -16.01 -15.61 -20.72
N ASN A 105 -16.86 -16.12 -21.61
CA ASN A 105 -18.24 -15.66 -21.79
C ASN A 105 -19.13 -15.89 -20.55
N ASP A 106 -18.84 -16.90 -19.72
CA ASP A 106 -19.56 -17.19 -18.49
C ASP A 106 -19.45 -16.06 -17.45
N LYS A 107 -18.46 -15.19 -17.58
CA LYS A 107 -18.28 -14.02 -16.71
C LYS A 107 -19.33 -12.92 -16.97
N ASN A 108 -20.07 -12.98 -18.08
CA ASN A 108 -21.14 -12.03 -18.44
C ASN A 108 -20.74 -10.55 -18.26
N VAL A 109 -19.53 -10.21 -18.69
CA VAL A 109 -18.98 -8.85 -18.56
C VAL A 109 -19.60 -7.92 -19.60
N HIS A 110 -19.77 -6.64 -19.25
CA HIS A 110 -20.35 -5.64 -20.15
C HIS A 110 -19.58 -5.55 -21.49
N LYS A 111 -20.31 -5.49 -22.60
CA LYS A 111 -19.74 -5.55 -23.97
C LYS A 111 -18.65 -4.50 -24.24
N THR A 112 -18.80 -3.29 -23.71
CA THR A 112 -17.80 -2.23 -23.86
C THR A 112 -16.48 -2.59 -23.17
N ILE A 113 -16.56 -3.21 -22.01
CA ILE A 113 -15.37 -3.65 -21.26
C ILE A 113 -14.67 -4.77 -22.01
N LEU A 114 -15.40 -5.74 -22.55
CA LEU A 114 -14.83 -6.79 -23.38
C LEU A 114 -14.08 -6.23 -24.60
N LYS A 115 -14.62 -5.17 -25.25
CA LYS A 115 -13.91 -4.50 -26.34
C LYS A 115 -12.59 -3.87 -25.89
N ILE A 116 -12.55 -3.26 -24.71
CA ILE A 116 -11.33 -2.68 -24.13
C ILE A 116 -10.30 -3.79 -23.92
N PHE A 117 -10.68 -4.90 -23.30
CA PHE A 117 -9.79 -6.02 -23.02
C PHE A 117 -9.27 -6.69 -24.29
N ASN A 118 -10.11 -6.89 -25.28
CA ASN A 118 -9.70 -7.40 -26.60
C ASN A 118 -8.69 -6.47 -27.28
N ASN A 119 -8.88 -5.14 -27.17
CA ASN A 119 -7.91 -4.18 -27.71
C ASN A 119 -6.57 -4.22 -26.94
N ARG A 120 -6.57 -4.34 -25.61
CA ARG A 120 -5.35 -4.49 -24.81
C ARG A 120 -4.56 -5.73 -25.21
N LYS A 121 -5.23 -6.87 -25.39
CA LYS A 121 -4.62 -8.07 -25.91
C LYS A 121 -3.95 -7.81 -27.25
N LYS A 122 -4.68 -7.25 -28.21
CA LYS A 122 -4.20 -6.96 -29.55
C LYS A 122 -2.93 -6.08 -29.56
N VAL A 123 -2.92 -4.98 -28.81
CA VAL A 123 -1.75 -4.06 -28.79
C VAL A 123 -0.51 -4.70 -28.17
N VAL A 124 -0.68 -5.56 -27.16
CA VAL A 124 0.46 -6.29 -26.57
C VAL A 124 0.98 -7.36 -27.53
N ASP A 125 0.11 -8.09 -28.22
CA ASP A 125 0.50 -9.07 -29.23
C ASP A 125 1.28 -8.41 -30.38
N GLN A 126 0.84 -7.23 -30.80
CA GLN A 126 1.50 -6.42 -31.84
C GLN A 126 2.81 -5.77 -31.35
N GLY A 127 2.98 -5.60 -30.03
CA GLY A 127 4.12 -4.91 -29.43
C GLY A 127 4.13 -3.40 -29.67
N TYR A 128 2.95 -2.81 -29.90
CA TYR A 128 2.81 -1.38 -30.18
C TYR A 128 1.46 -0.86 -29.71
N GLY A 129 1.44 0.38 -29.22
CA GLY A 129 0.20 1.04 -28.81
C GLY A 129 -0.24 0.71 -27.37
N ILE A 130 0.69 0.27 -26.54
CA ILE A 130 0.44 -0.07 -25.13
C ILE A 130 0.16 1.22 -24.37
N ASP A 131 -1.08 1.36 -23.87
CA ASP A 131 -1.52 2.49 -23.07
C ASP A 131 -1.11 2.37 -21.61
N TRP A 132 -1.42 3.42 -20.82
CA TRP A 132 -1.06 3.51 -19.42
C TRP A 132 -1.63 2.37 -18.57
N ALA A 133 -2.92 2.09 -18.73
CA ALA A 133 -3.59 1.05 -17.95
C ALA A 133 -3.11 -0.36 -18.32
N THR A 134 -2.78 -0.59 -19.58
CA THR A 134 -2.20 -1.85 -20.03
C THR A 134 -0.79 -2.04 -19.46
N ALA A 135 0.05 -1.00 -19.49
CA ALA A 135 1.40 -1.03 -18.92
C ALA A 135 1.36 -1.29 -17.39
N GLU A 136 0.41 -0.67 -16.69
CA GLU A 136 0.16 -0.90 -15.25
C GLU A 136 -0.20 -2.37 -14.99
N ALA A 137 -1.16 -2.90 -15.74
CA ALA A 137 -1.60 -4.29 -15.58
C ALA A 137 -0.47 -5.29 -15.87
N LEU A 138 0.38 -5.03 -16.86
CA LEU A 138 1.57 -5.85 -17.16
C LEU A 138 2.62 -5.75 -16.05
N ALA A 139 2.83 -4.57 -15.46
CA ALA A 139 3.74 -4.40 -14.32
C ALA A 139 3.24 -5.21 -13.11
N PHE A 140 1.98 -5.08 -12.75
CA PHE A 140 1.39 -5.84 -11.64
C PHE A 140 1.44 -7.35 -11.93
N GLY A 141 0.99 -7.78 -13.10
CA GLY A 141 0.99 -9.20 -13.48
C GLY A 141 2.36 -9.84 -13.45
N SER A 142 3.41 -9.11 -13.90
CA SER A 142 4.77 -9.61 -13.83
C SER A 142 5.28 -9.76 -12.40
N LEU A 143 5.02 -8.80 -11.52
CA LEU A 143 5.37 -8.87 -10.10
C LEU A 143 4.67 -10.04 -9.39
N LEU A 144 3.37 -10.24 -9.66
CA LEU A 144 2.61 -11.36 -9.09
C LEU A 144 3.21 -12.72 -9.46
N LYS A 145 3.64 -12.89 -10.72
CA LYS A 145 4.33 -14.11 -11.19
C LYS A 145 5.72 -14.28 -10.60
N GLU A 146 6.42 -13.19 -10.35
CA GLU A 146 7.74 -13.17 -9.72
C GLU A 146 7.69 -13.40 -8.20
N GLY A 147 6.51 -13.54 -7.61
CA GLY A 147 6.34 -13.84 -6.18
C GLY A 147 6.12 -12.61 -5.31
N TYR A 148 5.83 -11.44 -5.88
CA TYR A 148 5.55 -10.21 -5.15
C TYR A 148 4.05 -9.89 -5.14
N PRO A 149 3.41 -9.80 -3.97
CA PRO A 149 2.03 -9.34 -3.88
C PRO A 149 1.91 -7.88 -4.32
N VAL A 150 0.73 -7.52 -4.81
CA VAL A 150 0.39 -6.13 -5.15
C VAL A 150 -0.90 -5.74 -4.43
N ARG A 151 -0.89 -4.60 -3.75
CA ARG A 151 -2.05 -4.06 -3.05
C ARG A 151 -2.31 -2.64 -3.52
N LEU A 152 -3.48 -2.38 -4.08
CA LEU A 152 -3.91 -1.07 -4.57
C LEU A 152 -5.22 -0.67 -3.89
N VAL A 153 -5.21 0.48 -3.24
CA VAL A 153 -6.35 1.00 -2.48
C VAL A 153 -6.63 2.46 -2.86
N GLY A 154 -7.89 2.82 -2.95
CA GLY A 154 -8.35 4.19 -3.23
C GLY A 154 -9.87 4.21 -3.31
N GLN A 155 -10.47 5.35 -3.65
CA GLN A 155 -11.93 5.50 -3.64
C GLN A 155 -12.60 4.77 -4.82
N ASP A 156 -11.98 4.78 -6.01
CA ASP A 156 -12.49 4.13 -7.23
C ASP A 156 -11.42 3.25 -7.89
N SER A 157 -10.50 2.69 -7.15
CA SER A 157 -9.30 2.01 -7.68
C SER A 157 -9.63 0.80 -8.54
N GLY A 158 -10.70 0.07 -8.25
CA GLY A 158 -11.10 -1.11 -8.99
C GLY A 158 -11.41 -0.84 -10.46
N ARG A 159 -12.12 0.25 -10.75
CA ARG A 159 -12.43 0.74 -12.09
C ARG A 159 -11.34 1.71 -12.60
N GLY A 160 -10.75 2.45 -11.68
CA GLY A 160 -10.02 3.70 -11.91
C GLY A 160 -10.98 4.88 -11.96
N THR A 161 -10.63 6.01 -11.34
CA THR A 161 -11.47 7.24 -11.32
C THR A 161 -11.90 7.66 -12.72
N PHE A 162 -11.03 7.51 -13.71
CA PHE A 162 -11.28 7.87 -15.11
C PHE A 162 -11.73 6.69 -15.98
N SER A 163 -12.19 5.59 -15.38
CA SER A 163 -12.57 4.35 -16.09
C SER A 163 -11.45 3.82 -17.00
N GLN A 164 -10.23 3.87 -16.53
CA GLN A 164 -9.06 3.42 -17.29
C GLN A 164 -8.62 2.01 -16.92
N ARG A 165 -8.73 1.61 -15.64
CA ARG A 165 -8.11 0.38 -15.12
C ARG A 165 -8.94 -0.87 -15.34
N HIS A 166 -10.15 -0.91 -14.83
CA HIS A 166 -11.05 -2.08 -14.88
C HIS A 166 -10.40 -3.36 -14.31
N SER A 167 -9.72 -3.27 -13.17
CA SER A 167 -9.13 -4.43 -12.49
C SER A 167 -10.17 -5.35 -11.85
N ILE A 168 -11.37 -4.83 -11.58
CA ILE A 168 -12.51 -5.60 -11.11
C ILE A 168 -13.55 -5.61 -12.22
N LEU A 169 -13.88 -6.81 -12.71
CA LEU A 169 -14.97 -7.02 -13.65
C LEU A 169 -16.23 -7.46 -12.90
N ARG A 170 -17.37 -6.93 -13.30
CA ARG A 170 -18.68 -7.25 -12.72
C ARG A 170 -19.51 -8.08 -13.68
N ASN A 171 -19.99 -9.21 -13.19
CA ASN A 171 -20.99 -9.99 -13.90
C ASN A 171 -22.30 -9.18 -13.97
N GLN A 172 -22.85 -9.02 -15.18
CA GLN A 172 -24.05 -8.21 -15.41
C GLN A 172 -25.35 -8.89 -14.96
N ILE A 173 -25.30 -10.16 -14.53
CA ILE A 173 -26.48 -10.93 -14.08
C ILE A 173 -26.57 -10.92 -12.56
N ASP A 174 -25.47 -11.29 -11.85
CA ASP A 174 -25.45 -11.54 -10.41
C ASP A 174 -24.55 -10.58 -9.62
N ASN A 175 -23.91 -9.61 -10.32
CA ASN A 175 -22.96 -8.64 -9.75
C ASN A 175 -21.73 -9.27 -9.10
N SER A 176 -21.44 -10.54 -9.33
CA SER A 176 -20.23 -11.19 -8.83
C SER A 176 -18.96 -10.52 -9.39
N ARG A 177 -17.88 -10.62 -8.62
CA ARG A 177 -16.61 -9.95 -8.92
C ARG A 177 -15.63 -10.96 -9.53
N TYR A 178 -14.99 -10.56 -10.62
CA TYR A 178 -13.86 -11.28 -11.21
C TYR A 178 -12.66 -10.35 -11.32
N ILE A 179 -11.51 -10.80 -10.87
CA ILE A 179 -10.25 -10.04 -10.91
C ILE A 179 -9.27 -10.79 -11.82
N PRO A 180 -9.10 -10.34 -13.09
CA PRO A 180 -8.25 -11.04 -14.05
C PRO A 180 -6.82 -11.25 -13.57
N LEU A 181 -6.22 -10.27 -12.91
CA LEU A 181 -4.86 -10.34 -12.37
C LEU A 181 -4.65 -11.44 -11.31
N ASN A 182 -5.71 -11.97 -10.72
CA ASN A 182 -5.63 -13.13 -9.80
C ASN A 182 -5.75 -14.48 -10.51
N ASN A 183 -5.78 -14.49 -11.85
CA ASN A 183 -6.00 -15.69 -12.65
C ASN A 183 -4.95 -15.86 -13.77
N ILE A 184 -3.72 -15.44 -13.54
CA ILE A 184 -2.61 -15.57 -14.49
C ILE A 184 -1.99 -16.96 -14.40
N SER A 185 -1.74 -17.45 -13.19
CA SER A 185 -1.18 -18.79 -12.92
C SER A 185 -1.54 -19.27 -11.51
N GLU A 186 -1.49 -20.59 -11.26
CA GLU A 186 -1.84 -21.17 -9.97
C GLU A 186 -0.92 -20.75 -8.82
N ASN A 187 0.36 -20.55 -9.10
CA ASN A 187 1.39 -20.27 -8.09
C ASN A 187 1.75 -18.79 -7.96
N GLN A 188 0.94 -17.90 -8.54
CA GLN A 188 1.16 -16.46 -8.41
C GLN A 188 0.82 -15.92 -7.02
N LYS A 189 1.34 -14.74 -6.72
CA LYS A 189 0.90 -13.98 -5.55
C LYS A 189 -0.44 -13.27 -5.82
N LYS A 190 -1.05 -12.78 -4.75
CA LYS A 190 -2.37 -12.15 -4.81
C LYS A 190 -2.27 -10.67 -5.19
N PHE A 191 -3.18 -10.22 -6.05
CA PHE A 191 -3.52 -8.83 -6.26
C PHE A 191 -4.70 -8.45 -5.38
N GLU A 192 -4.46 -7.56 -4.43
CA GLU A 192 -5.51 -6.97 -3.60
C GLU A 192 -5.91 -5.62 -4.18
N ILE A 193 -7.17 -5.47 -4.53
CA ILE A 193 -7.75 -4.23 -5.05
C ILE A 193 -8.96 -3.86 -4.21
N VAL A 194 -8.92 -2.66 -3.61
CA VAL A 194 -9.92 -2.22 -2.64
C VAL A 194 -10.43 -0.83 -3.00
N ASP A 195 -11.73 -0.72 -3.21
CA ASP A 195 -12.42 0.56 -3.25
C ASP A 195 -12.76 0.95 -1.80
N SER A 196 -12.05 1.94 -1.26
CA SER A 196 -12.17 2.39 0.13
C SER A 196 -13.06 3.62 0.24
N PHE A 197 -13.94 3.62 1.26
CA PHE A 197 -14.77 4.77 1.62
C PHE A 197 -14.17 5.62 2.75
N LEU A 198 -12.96 5.30 3.20
CA LEU A 198 -12.25 6.06 4.22
C LEU A 198 -11.77 7.40 3.66
N SER A 199 -11.61 8.38 4.57
CA SER A 199 -10.95 9.64 4.22
C SER A 199 -9.49 9.40 3.80
N GLU A 200 -8.91 10.34 3.08
CA GLU A 200 -7.52 10.28 2.62
C GLU A 200 -6.55 10.08 3.78
N LEU A 201 -6.79 10.77 4.92
CA LEU A 201 -6.00 10.59 6.14
C LEU A 201 -6.02 9.15 6.65
N ALA A 202 -7.19 8.56 6.71
CA ALA A 202 -7.36 7.22 7.25
C ALA A 202 -6.81 6.14 6.31
N VAL A 203 -7.11 6.20 5.02
CA VAL A 203 -6.64 5.21 4.05
C VAL A 203 -5.14 5.29 3.83
N LEU A 204 -4.58 6.50 3.68
CA LEU A 204 -3.14 6.66 3.49
C LEU A 204 -2.35 6.26 4.73
N GLY A 205 -2.87 6.59 5.93
CA GLY A 205 -2.28 6.15 7.19
C GLY A 205 -2.26 4.63 7.34
N PHE A 206 -3.34 3.96 6.92
CA PHE A 206 -3.42 2.49 6.91
C PHE A 206 -2.38 1.88 5.94
N GLU A 207 -2.34 2.35 4.69
CA GLU A 207 -1.43 1.80 3.68
C GLU A 207 0.05 2.08 4.02
N TYR A 208 0.34 3.21 4.66
CA TYR A 208 1.66 3.45 5.22
C TYR A 208 2.01 2.39 6.26
N GLY A 209 1.14 2.15 7.25
CA GLY A 209 1.34 1.11 8.27
C GLY A 209 1.49 -0.28 7.67
N TYR A 210 0.68 -0.63 6.64
CA TYR A 210 0.79 -1.89 5.92
C TYR A 210 2.18 -2.06 5.27
N SER A 211 2.68 -1.01 4.61
CA SER A 211 4.00 -1.03 3.96
C SER A 211 5.18 -1.20 4.92
N LEU A 212 5.01 -0.84 6.20
CA LEU A 212 6.02 -1.06 7.25
C LEU A 212 6.11 -2.53 7.66
N VAL A 213 4.99 -3.24 7.62
CA VAL A 213 4.92 -4.65 8.06
C VAL A 213 5.29 -5.60 6.93
N GLU A 214 4.88 -5.28 5.69
CA GLU A 214 5.08 -6.15 4.52
C GLU A 214 5.85 -5.43 3.40
N PRO A 215 7.19 -5.40 3.50
CA PRO A 215 8.04 -4.71 2.52
C PRO A 215 8.12 -5.40 1.16
N ASN A 216 7.69 -6.67 1.04
CA ASN A 216 7.69 -7.41 -0.21
C ASN A 216 6.46 -7.10 -1.09
N THR A 217 5.43 -6.50 -0.52
CA THR A 217 4.23 -6.10 -1.27
C THR A 217 4.43 -4.74 -1.92
N LEU A 218 4.09 -4.62 -3.20
CA LEU A 218 3.90 -3.32 -3.84
C LEU A 218 2.60 -2.72 -3.30
N THR A 219 2.72 -1.85 -2.31
CA THR A 219 1.60 -1.18 -1.66
C THR A 219 1.36 0.19 -2.30
N LEU A 220 0.15 0.39 -2.87
CA LEU A 220 -0.21 1.62 -3.56
C LEU A 220 -1.48 2.23 -2.95
N TRP A 221 -1.45 3.53 -2.72
CA TRP A 221 -2.64 4.33 -2.53
C TRP A 221 -2.86 5.24 -3.74
N GLU A 222 -4.05 5.20 -4.34
CA GLU A 222 -4.46 6.09 -5.41
C GLU A 222 -5.43 7.14 -4.88
N ALA A 223 -5.05 8.41 -4.91
CA ALA A 223 -5.97 9.49 -4.67
C ALA A 223 -7.00 9.57 -5.80
N GLN A 224 -8.25 9.94 -5.51
CA GLN A 224 -9.24 10.14 -6.56
C GLN A 224 -8.82 11.29 -7.50
N PHE A 225 -8.30 12.36 -6.93
CA PHE A 225 -7.50 13.40 -7.58
C PHE A 225 -6.32 13.73 -6.67
N GLY A 226 -5.18 14.06 -7.25
CA GLY A 226 -3.98 14.37 -6.47
C GLY A 226 -4.14 15.56 -5.53
N ASP A 227 -5.03 16.50 -5.84
CA ASP A 227 -5.43 17.61 -4.96
C ASP A 227 -5.86 17.14 -3.58
N PHE A 228 -6.57 16.02 -3.49
CA PHE A 228 -7.14 15.53 -2.23
C PHE A 228 -6.09 14.90 -1.30
N ALA A 229 -4.84 14.74 -1.74
CA ALA A 229 -3.75 14.40 -0.85
C ALA A 229 -3.57 15.40 0.31
N ASN A 230 -4.07 16.62 0.16
CA ASN A 230 -4.07 17.63 1.23
C ASN A 230 -4.86 17.18 2.47
N GLY A 231 -5.91 16.37 2.31
CA GLY A 231 -6.67 15.76 3.42
C GLY A 231 -5.86 14.79 4.27
N ALA A 232 -4.72 14.31 3.76
CA ALA A 232 -3.79 13.43 4.44
C ALA A 232 -2.43 14.09 4.72
N GLN A 233 -2.31 15.41 4.66
CA GLN A 233 -1.04 16.11 4.78
C GLN A 233 -0.27 15.76 6.05
N VAL A 234 -0.97 15.56 7.17
CA VAL A 234 -0.32 15.18 8.43
C VAL A 234 0.35 13.80 8.33
N ILE A 235 -0.23 12.86 7.60
CA ILE A 235 0.39 11.55 7.36
C ILE A 235 1.63 11.70 6.46
N ILE A 236 1.55 12.55 5.45
CA ILE A 236 2.66 12.83 4.56
C ILE A 236 3.83 13.45 5.33
N ASP A 237 3.58 14.49 6.13
CA ASP A 237 4.62 15.26 6.82
C ASP A 237 5.22 14.49 8.00
N GLN A 238 4.37 13.85 8.81
CA GLN A 238 4.82 13.28 10.08
C GLN A 238 5.26 11.82 9.98
N PHE A 239 4.84 11.10 8.94
CA PHE A 239 5.11 9.68 8.80
C PHE A 239 5.86 9.36 7.50
N ILE A 240 5.28 9.64 6.34
CA ILE A 240 5.84 9.20 5.05
C ILE A 240 7.19 9.88 4.77
N SER A 241 7.26 11.20 4.90
CA SER A 241 8.49 11.96 4.59
C SER A 241 9.56 11.86 5.68
N SER A 242 9.18 11.57 6.92
CA SER A 242 10.08 11.69 8.07
C SER A 242 10.25 10.41 8.90
N GLY A 243 9.44 9.37 8.66
CA GLY A 243 9.41 8.16 9.47
C GLY A 243 10.73 7.38 9.48
N GLU A 244 11.44 7.35 8.36
CA GLU A 244 12.75 6.71 8.28
C GLU A 244 13.77 7.44 9.19
N ARG A 245 13.76 8.77 9.19
CA ARG A 245 14.70 9.56 10.02
C ARG A 245 14.32 9.54 11.49
N LYS A 246 13.02 9.66 11.81
CA LYS A 246 12.55 9.69 13.21
C LYS A 246 12.65 8.32 13.90
N TRP A 247 12.28 7.26 13.20
CA TRP A 247 12.03 5.95 13.80
C TRP A 247 12.78 4.81 13.10
N GLN A 248 13.61 5.13 12.13
CA GLN A 248 14.32 4.14 11.33
C GLN A 248 13.34 3.14 10.65
N ARG A 249 12.18 3.66 10.20
CA ARG A 249 11.14 2.87 9.53
C ARG A 249 11.11 3.24 8.06
N ALA A 250 11.70 2.38 7.24
CA ALA A 250 11.60 2.50 5.79
C ALA A 250 10.21 2.07 5.30
N SER A 251 9.74 2.66 4.22
CA SER A 251 8.45 2.37 3.60
C SER A 251 8.61 2.29 2.09
N GLY A 252 7.99 1.28 1.48
CA GLY A 252 7.88 1.13 0.03
C GLY A 252 6.57 1.66 -0.55
N LEU A 253 5.79 2.43 0.22
CA LEU A 253 4.51 2.97 -0.21
C LEU A 253 4.62 3.77 -1.50
N VAL A 254 3.68 3.54 -2.42
CA VAL A 254 3.51 4.31 -3.66
C VAL A 254 2.25 5.15 -3.54
N MET A 255 2.36 6.44 -3.83
CA MET A 255 1.23 7.34 -3.95
C MET A 255 1.00 7.67 -5.43
N LEU A 256 -0.18 7.34 -5.95
CA LEU A 256 -0.62 7.67 -7.30
C LEU A 256 -1.53 8.91 -7.23
N LEU A 257 -1.05 10.02 -7.78
CA LEU A 257 -1.71 11.32 -7.66
C LEU A 257 -2.09 11.84 -9.04
N PRO A 258 -3.36 11.67 -9.47
CA PRO A 258 -3.84 12.25 -10.72
C PRO A 258 -3.64 13.78 -10.75
N HIS A 259 -2.89 14.26 -11.76
CA HIS A 259 -2.42 15.63 -11.88
C HIS A 259 -2.51 16.12 -13.32
N GLY A 260 -2.98 17.36 -13.52
CA GLY A 260 -3.07 18.00 -14.83
C GLY A 260 -4.12 19.11 -14.85
N TYR A 261 -3.86 20.14 -15.64
CA TYR A 261 -4.71 21.34 -15.75
C TYR A 261 -5.67 21.22 -16.95
N GLU A 262 -6.45 20.13 -17.01
CA GLU A 262 -7.30 19.80 -18.17
C GLU A 262 -8.80 20.12 -17.94
N GLY A 263 -9.11 21.21 -17.29
CA GLY A 263 -10.48 21.76 -17.26
C GLY A 263 -11.50 21.10 -16.35
N GLN A 264 -11.09 20.32 -15.35
CA GLN A 264 -11.98 19.68 -14.40
C GLN A 264 -12.29 20.47 -13.13
N GLY A 265 -11.83 21.72 -13.07
CA GLY A 265 -11.99 22.61 -11.92
C GLY A 265 -10.71 22.82 -11.12
N PRO A 266 -10.68 23.88 -10.27
CA PRO A 266 -9.48 24.28 -9.52
C PRO A 266 -8.99 23.19 -8.55
N GLU A 267 -9.92 22.52 -7.87
CA GLU A 267 -9.64 21.47 -6.86
C GLU A 267 -9.40 20.08 -7.46
N HIS A 268 -9.34 19.97 -8.79
CA HIS A 268 -9.14 18.72 -9.53
C HIS A 268 -7.95 18.80 -10.50
N SER A 269 -7.07 19.77 -10.32
CA SER A 269 -6.00 20.08 -11.27
C SER A 269 -4.62 19.74 -10.74
N SER A 270 -4.25 20.22 -9.56
CA SER A 270 -2.89 20.11 -9.06
C SER A 270 -2.76 19.18 -7.85
N ALA A 271 -1.94 18.17 -7.98
CA ALA A 271 -1.47 17.37 -6.84
C ALA A 271 -0.43 18.12 -5.98
N ARG A 272 -0.12 19.37 -6.32
CA ARG A 272 0.87 20.21 -5.64
C ARG A 272 2.25 19.57 -5.56
N LEU A 273 2.77 19.21 -6.72
CA LEU A 273 4.09 18.63 -6.91
C LEU A 273 5.18 19.35 -6.10
N GLU A 274 5.13 20.67 -6.04
CA GLU A 274 6.06 21.52 -5.32
C GLU A 274 6.12 21.22 -3.80
N ARG A 275 5.01 20.80 -3.18
CA ARG A 275 4.98 20.41 -1.77
C ARG A 275 5.80 19.15 -1.52
N PHE A 276 5.68 18.16 -2.39
CA PHE A 276 6.47 16.92 -2.29
C PHE A 276 7.95 17.21 -2.53
N LEU A 277 8.28 18.06 -3.48
CA LEU A 277 9.67 18.47 -3.73
C LEU A 277 10.28 19.21 -2.53
N GLN A 278 9.52 20.07 -1.85
CA GLN A 278 9.95 20.72 -0.62
C GLN A 278 10.21 19.75 0.54
N LEU A 279 9.50 18.63 0.59
CA LEU A 279 9.70 17.59 1.60
C LEU A 279 10.89 16.68 1.32
N CYS A 280 11.48 16.75 0.13
CA CYS A 280 12.64 15.93 -0.23
C CYS A 280 13.90 16.41 0.51
N ALA A 281 14.47 15.51 1.31
CA ALA A 281 15.73 15.74 2.03
C ALA A 281 16.40 14.40 2.33
N ASN A 282 17.72 14.32 2.18
CA ASN A 282 18.48 13.11 2.50
C ASN A 282 17.95 11.82 1.82
N ASP A 283 17.52 11.93 0.58
CA ASP A 283 16.96 10.81 -0.21
C ASP A 283 15.74 10.12 0.45
N ASN A 284 14.92 10.85 1.20
CA ASN A 284 13.76 10.31 1.93
C ASN A 284 12.57 9.95 1.03
N LEU A 285 12.40 10.64 -0.10
CA LEU A 285 11.28 10.45 -1.05
C LEU A 285 11.79 10.35 -2.48
N GLN A 286 11.02 9.67 -3.31
CA GLN A 286 11.16 9.67 -4.76
C GLN A 286 9.93 10.38 -5.35
N VAL A 287 10.13 11.44 -6.14
CA VAL A 287 9.03 12.16 -6.79
C VAL A 287 9.20 12.02 -8.30
N MET A 288 8.15 11.54 -8.97
CA MET A 288 8.19 11.23 -10.40
C MET A 288 6.97 11.79 -11.14
N ASN A 289 7.22 12.22 -12.37
CA ASN A 289 6.20 12.48 -13.37
C ASN A 289 6.58 11.68 -14.62
N CYS A 290 6.05 10.46 -14.75
CA CYS A 290 6.37 9.58 -15.87
C CYS A 290 5.76 10.14 -17.15
N THR A 291 6.53 10.14 -18.24
CA THR A 291 6.13 10.71 -19.54
C THR A 291 5.56 9.66 -20.50
N THR A 292 5.82 8.39 -20.26
CA THR A 292 5.33 7.29 -21.11
C THR A 292 4.81 6.12 -20.26
N PRO A 293 3.91 5.29 -20.81
CA PRO A 293 3.48 4.05 -20.16
C PRO A 293 4.64 3.12 -19.77
N ALA A 294 5.68 3.03 -20.63
CA ALA A 294 6.87 2.24 -20.35
C ALA A 294 7.63 2.77 -19.11
N ASN A 295 7.79 4.09 -18.97
CA ASN A 295 8.41 4.66 -17.78
C ASN A 295 7.63 4.28 -16.50
N TYR A 296 6.30 4.32 -16.57
CA TYR A 296 5.43 3.95 -15.46
C TYR A 296 5.56 2.45 -15.10
N PHE A 297 5.54 1.56 -16.10
CA PHE A 297 5.81 0.14 -15.92
C PHE A 297 7.11 -0.10 -15.15
N HIS A 298 8.20 0.52 -15.61
CA HIS A 298 9.51 0.37 -14.97
C HIS A 298 9.56 1.01 -13.58
N ALA A 299 8.89 2.14 -13.35
CA ALA A 299 8.85 2.80 -12.04
C ALA A 299 8.21 1.91 -10.98
N LEU A 300 7.08 1.26 -11.30
CA LEU A 300 6.38 0.34 -10.40
C LEU A 300 7.23 -0.90 -10.07
N ARG A 301 7.80 -1.53 -11.07
CA ARG A 301 8.66 -2.71 -10.88
C ARG A 301 9.93 -2.36 -10.10
N ARG A 302 10.54 -1.20 -10.39
CA ARG A 302 11.73 -0.71 -9.68
C ARG A 302 11.51 -0.57 -8.20
N GLN A 303 10.31 -0.16 -7.77
CA GLN A 303 9.96 -0.01 -6.36
C GLN A 303 10.14 -1.32 -5.57
N ILE A 304 9.94 -2.45 -6.22
CA ILE A 304 10.06 -3.79 -5.62
C ILE A 304 11.45 -4.43 -5.85
N HIS A 305 12.02 -4.27 -7.02
CA HIS A 305 13.29 -4.94 -7.38
C HIS A 305 14.54 -4.38 -6.71
N ARG A 306 14.44 -3.24 -6.03
CA ARG A 306 15.53 -2.70 -5.23
C ARG A 306 15.64 -3.43 -3.89
N ASP A 307 16.85 -3.51 -3.36
CA ASP A 307 17.14 -4.05 -2.03
C ASP A 307 16.95 -3.03 -0.89
N PHE A 308 16.35 -1.89 -1.18
CA PHE A 308 15.93 -0.85 -0.23
C PHE A 308 14.51 -0.36 -0.56
N ARG A 309 13.88 0.29 0.43
CA ARG A 309 12.54 0.87 0.26
C ARG A 309 12.56 2.36 0.55
N LYS A 310 11.94 3.13 -0.33
CA LYS A 310 11.68 4.58 -0.18
C LYS A 310 10.28 4.87 -0.69
N PRO A 311 9.51 5.75 -0.05
CA PRO A 311 8.22 6.18 -0.57
C PRO A 311 8.36 6.76 -1.99
N LEU A 312 7.42 6.43 -2.85
CA LEU A 312 7.38 6.86 -4.24
C LEU A 312 6.10 7.65 -4.52
N ILE A 313 6.25 8.88 -4.92
CA ILE A 313 5.16 9.79 -5.28
C ILE A 313 5.13 9.92 -6.80
N ILE A 314 4.04 9.51 -7.42
CA ILE A 314 3.88 9.59 -8.89
C ILE A 314 2.75 10.53 -9.23
N MET A 315 3.06 11.60 -9.98
CA MET A 315 2.06 12.40 -10.67
C MET A 315 1.54 11.58 -11.84
N THR A 316 0.30 11.07 -11.73
CA THR A 316 -0.32 10.23 -12.76
C THR A 316 -1.14 11.08 -13.74
N PRO A 317 -1.23 10.68 -15.02
CA PRO A 317 -1.97 11.44 -16.00
C PRO A 317 -3.49 11.30 -15.84
N LYS A 318 -4.23 12.25 -16.41
CA LYS A 318 -5.68 12.22 -16.58
C LYS A 318 -6.05 12.14 -18.07
N SER A 319 -5.96 13.21 -18.84
CA SER A 319 -6.27 13.21 -20.27
C SER A 319 -5.36 12.29 -21.08
N LEU A 320 -4.09 12.18 -20.69
CA LEU A 320 -3.11 11.32 -21.38
C LEU A 320 -3.42 9.82 -21.25
N LEU A 321 -4.25 9.40 -20.30
CA LEU A 321 -4.67 7.99 -20.15
C LEU A 321 -5.30 7.41 -21.44
N ARG A 322 -5.91 8.28 -22.27
CA ARG A 322 -6.58 7.88 -23.52
C ARG A 322 -6.02 8.59 -24.75
N ASN A 323 -4.93 9.30 -24.59
CA ASN A 323 -4.32 10.00 -25.71
C ASN A 323 -3.61 9.00 -26.63
N LYS A 324 -3.95 9.02 -27.92
CA LYS A 324 -3.38 8.12 -28.94
C LYS A 324 -1.86 8.23 -29.12
N TYR A 325 -1.25 9.31 -28.68
CA TYR A 325 0.20 9.51 -28.69
C TYR A 325 0.87 9.13 -27.37
N CYS A 326 0.11 8.92 -26.30
CA CYS A 326 0.64 8.48 -25.00
C CYS A 326 0.61 6.95 -24.90
N VAL A 327 1.39 6.32 -25.75
CA VAL A 327 1.53 4.87 -25.88
C VAL A 327 3.01 4.48 -25.92
N SER A 328 3.28 3.21 -25.65
CA SER A 328 4.63 2.62 -25.72
C SER A 328 4.65 1.37 -26.61
N ASN A 329 5.86 0.95 -26.94
CA ASN A 329 6.14 -0.30 -27.66
C ASN A 329 6.51 -1.39 -26.67
#